data_06890ff4b6e849cbd53f16db1c81837c
#
_entry.id   06890ff4b6e849cbd53f16db1c81837c
#
_cell.length_a   1.000
_cell.length_b   1.000
_cell.length_c   1.000
_cell.angle_alpha   90.00
_cell.angle_beta   90.00
_cell.angle_gamma   90.00
#
_symmetry.space_group_name_H-M   'P 1'
#
loop_
_entity.id
_entity.type
_entity.pdbx_description
1 polymer ?
#
loop_
_entity_poly.entity_id
_entity_poly.type
_entity_poly.pdbx_seq_one_letter_code
_entity_poly.pdbx_strand_id
1 'polypeptide(L)'
;MKIALLNDTHFGVRNDSMIFDEYLHKFYEEIFFPYLEKHNIKTLIHLGDVVDRRKYINFRIADNFRKGFLKKLWEMKIDTHILIGNHDIYFKNTNKVNSLQQLCTAPDGVNEPWIYEDPKVVDFDGLKILMLPWINPENQEESFNMLNTAEADICMAHLDLNGFYMHENITQTHGYDKSIVQRFEKTITGHFHTKNDDGQIFYLGSQYEMTW
;
A
#
# COMPACT_ATOMS: atom_id res chain seq x y z
N MET A 1 -0.90 -11.58 -17.17
CA MET A 1 -0.04 -10.51 -16.61
C MET A 1 0.54 -10.93 -15.27
N LYS A 2 1.68 -10.37 -14.81
CA LYS A 2 2.21 -10.50 -13.44
C LYS A 2 2.18 -9.13 -12.78
N ILE A 3 1.71 -9.07 -11.53
CA ILE A 3 1.63 -7.86 -10.73
C ILE A 3 2.51 -8.07 -9.48
N ALA A 4 3.38 -7.12 -9.17
CA ALA A 4 4.09 -7.08 -7.91
C ALA A 4 3.23 -6.39 -6.86
N LEU A 5 3.27 -6.87 -5.62
CA LEU A 5 2.59 -6.27 -4.49
C LEU A 5 3.61 -5.81 -3.46
N LEU A 6 3.41 -4.61 -2.92
CA LEU A 6 4.10 -4.06 -1.76
C LEU A 6 3.08 -3.45 -0.82
N ASN A 7 3.44 -3.27 0.44
CA ASN A 7 2.64 -2.58 1.45
C ASN A 7 3.53 -2.14 2.60
N ASP A 8 3.05 -1.21 3.39
CA ASP A 8 3.63 -0.86 4.70
C ASP A 8 5.16 -0.65 4.64
N THR A 9 5.60 0.16 3.66
CA THR A 9 7.03 0.44 3.47
C THR A 9 7.57 1.43 4.50
N HIS A 10 6.70 2.27 5.06
CA HIS A 10 6.99 3.20 6.15
C HIS A 10 8.33 3.93 6.01
N PHE A 11 8.55 4.59 4.86
CA PHE A 11 9.73 5.44 4.68
C PHE A 11 9.81 6.47 5.82
N GLY A 12 10.93 6.45 6.56
CA GLY A 12 11.12 7.26 7.77
C GLY A 12 10.80 6.54 9.09
N VAL A 13 10.62 5.22 9.06
CA VAL A 13 10.40 4.38 10.24
C VAL A 13 11.48 4.58 11.31
N ARG A 14 11.15 4.30 12.57
CA ARG A 14 12.06 4.42 13.71
C ARG A 14 12.71 5.81 13.84
N ASN A 15 11.88 6.85 13.70
CA ASN A 15 12.30 8.24 13.85
C ASN A 15 13.36 8.65 12.82
N ASP A 16 13.12 8.33 11.53
CA ASP A 16 14.02 8.58 10.41
C ASP A 16 15.40 7.92 10.58
N SER A 17 15.40 6.70 11.15
CA SER A 17 16.62 5.96 11.38
C SER A 17 17.35 5.69 10.07
N MET A 18 18.60 6.12 9.98
CA MET A 18 19.45 5.87 8.81
C MET A 18 19.69 4.40 8.56
N ILE A 19 19.82 3.62 9.63
CA ILE A 19 20.08 2.18 9.53
C ILE A 19 18.89 1.47 8.87
N PHE A 20 17.66 1.82 9.26
CA PHE A 20 16.47 1.26 8.64
C PHE A 20 16.28 1.75 7.20
N ASP A 21 16.55 3.02 6.93
CA ASP A 21 16.46 3.60 5.59
C ASP A 21 17.46 2.94 4.62
N GLU A 22 18.71 2.77 5.03
CA GLU A 22 19.74 2.06 4.25
C GLU A 22 19.39 0.59 4.04
N TYR A 23 18.86 -0.09 5.06
CA TYR A 23 18.44 -1.47 4.97
C TYR A 23 17.29 -1.66 3.98
N LEU A 24 16.30 -0.77 4.03
CA LEU A 24 15.17 -0.77 3.10
C LEU A 24 15.62 -0.51 1.65
N HIS A 25 16.51 0.47 1.45
CA HIS A 25 17.10 0.74 0.13
C HIS A 25 17.88 -0.44 -0.41
N LYS A 26 18.67 -1.10 0.44
CA LYS A 26 19.39 -2.33 0.05
C LYS A 26 18.44 -3.43 -0.41
N PHE A 27 17.30 -3.63 0.27
CA PHE A 27 16.27 -4.56 -0.18
C PHE A 27 15.76 -4.21 -1.59
N TYR A 28 15.48 -2.93 -1.87
CA TYR A 28 15.03 -2.52 -3.20
C TYR A 28 16.09 -2.74 -4.26
N GLU A 29 17.32 -2.33 -4.01
CA GLU A 29 18.42 -2.39 -4.99
C GLU A 29 18.87 -3.84 -5.28
N GLU A 30 19.00 -4.67 -4.26
CA GLU A 30 19.58 -6.00 -4.38
C GLU A 30 18.54 -7.10 -4.65
N ILE A 31 17.27 -6.89 -4.25
CA ILE A 31 16.24 -7.93 -4.32
C ILE A 31 15.06 -7.50 -5.19
N PHE A 32 14.39 -6.41 -4.82
CA PHE A 32 13.09 -6.05 -5.40
C PHE A 32 13.19 -5.67 -6.88
N PHE A 33 13.99 -4.65 -7.23
CA PHE A 33 14.13 -4.21 -8.62
C PHE A 33 14.75 -5.29 -9.53
N PRO A 34 15.80 -6.02 -9.14
CA PRO A 34 16.31 -7.13 -9.93
C PRO A 34 15.28 -8.24 -10.14
N TYR A 35 14.41 -8.49 -9.15
CA TYR A 35 13.33 -9.45 -9.29
C TYR A 35 12.28 -9.00 -10.32
N LEU A 36 11.86 -7.73 -10.28
CA LEU A 36 10.93 -7.17 -11.27
C LEU A 36 11.50 -7.29 -12.69
N GLU A 37 12.77 -6.93 -12.87
CA GLU A 37 13.46 -7.00 -14.16
C GLU A 37 13.56 -8.44 -14.67
N LYS A 38 14.11 -9.35 -13.85
CA LYS A 38 14.26 -10.77 -14.17
C LYS A 38 12.96 -11.44 -14.62
N HIS A 39 11.84 -11.05 -13.99
CA HIS A 39 10.53 -11.65 -14.27
C HIS A 39 9.67 -10.83 -15.23
N ASN A 40 10.23 -9.74 -15.79
CA ASN A 40 9.53 -8.79 -16.66
C ASN A 40 8.18 -8.34 -16.08
N ILE A 41 8.18 -7.98 -14.79
CA ILE A 41 7.00 -7.43 -14.11
C ILE A 41 6.94 -5.94 -14.42
N LYS A 42 5.80 -5.47 -14.92
CA LYS A 42 5.59 -4.08 -15.34
C LYS A 42 4.49 -3.36 -14.59
N THR A 43 3.86 -4.02 -13.63
CA THR A 43 2.81 -3.44 -12.79
C THR A 43 3.14 -3.67 -11.33
N LEU A 44 3.07 -2.61 -10.54
CA LEU A 44 3.22 -2.61 -9.08
C LEU A 44 1.94 -2.07 -8.46
N ILE A 45 1.40 -2.78 -7.47
CA ILE A 45 0.35 -2.26 -6.59
C ILE A 45 0.93 -2.16 -5.17
N HIS A 46 0.91 -0.96 -4.62
CA HIS A 46 1.29 -0.69 -3.23
C HIS A 46 0.03 -0.50 -2.39
N LEU A 47 -0.13 -1.33 -1.35
CA LEU A 47 -1.35 -1.41 -0.57
C LEU A 47 -1.40 -0.40 0.60
N GLY A 48 -0.72 0.74 0.50
CA GLY A 48 -0.78 1.82 1.46
C GLY A 48 0.34 1.82 2.52
N ASP A 49 0.34 2.85 3.35
CA ASP A 49 1.36 3.13 4.36
C ASP A 49 2.77 3.23 3.76
N VAL A 50 2.89 4.11 2.77
CA VAL A 50 4.17 4.40 2.10
C VAL A 50 5.12 5.12 3.04
N VAL A 51 4.63 6.14 3.78
CA VAL A 51 5.42 6.91 4.73
C VAL A 51 5.07 6.58 6.17
N ASP A 52 6.03 6.72 7.07
CA ASP A 52 5.84 6.39 8.49
C ASP A 52 5.01 7.44 9.25
N ARG A 53 5.12 8.71 8.87
CA ARG A 53 4.52 9.82 9.61
C ARG A 53 3.49 10.58 8.81
N ARG A 54 2.34 10.80 9.45
CA ARG A 54 1.16 11.44 8.85
C ARG A 54 1.33 12.91 8.49
N LYS A 55 2.09 13.68 9.26
CA LYS A 55 2.05 15.15 9.21
C LYS A 55 3.31 15.80 8.62
N TYR A 56 4.38 15.07 8.50
CA TYR A 56 5.64 15.56 7.96
C TYR A 56 6.55 14.42 7.55
N ILE A 57 7.47 14.71 6.68
CA ILE A 57 8.53 13.80 6.28
C ILE A 57 9.88 14.51 6.43
N ASN A 58 10.90 13.78 6.85
CA ASN A 58 12.27 14.26 6.83
C ASN A 58 12.74 14.45 5.38
N PHE A 59 13.36 15.59 5.05
CA PHE A 59 13.78 15.90 3.68
C PHE A 59 14.74 14.88 3.09
N ARG A 60 15.63 14.29 3.90
CA ARG A 60 16.51 13.23 3.44
C ARG A 60 15.71 11.95 3.08
N ILE A 61 14.76 11.57 3.90
CA ILE A 61 13.89 10.42 3.61
C ILE A 61 13.08 10.67 2.34
N ALA A 62 12.53 11.87 2.18
CA ALA A 62 11.82 12.26 0.96
C ALA A 62 12.72 12.18 -0.29
N ASP A 63 13.97 12.68 -0.19
CA ASP A 63 14.94 12.62 -1.28
C ASP A 63 15.32 11.17 -1.64
N ASN A 64 15.59 10.36 -0.63
CA ASN A 64 15.89 8.93 -0.80
C ASN A 64 14.71 8.16 -1.41
N PHE A 65 13.48 8.39 -0.93
CA PHE A 65 12.28 7.81 -1.53
C PHE A 65 12.15 8.17 -3.02
N ARG A 66 12.31 9.46 -3.35
CA ARG A 66 12.19 9.91 -4.75
C ARG A 66 13.31 9.36 -5.64
N LYS A 67 14.56 9.40 -5.18
CA LYS A 67 15.74 8.97 -5.98
C LYS A 67 15.93 7.46 -5.99
N GLY A 68 15.79 6.81 -4.85
CA GLY A 68 16.08 5.39 -4.69
C GLY A 68 14.89 4.48 -5.04
N PHE A 69 13.67 4.97 -4.91
CA PHE A 69 12.48 4.16 -5.18
C PHE A 69 11.68 4.65 -6.39
N LEU A 70 11.09 5.83 -6.35
CA LEU A 70 10.22 6.33 -7.44
C LEU A 70 10.95 6.47 -8.76
N LYS A 71 12.11 7.12 -8.77
CA LYS A 71 12.91 7.29 -9.99
C LYS A 71 13.23 5.95 -10.64
N LYS A 72 13.53 4.93 -9.83
CA LYS A 72 13.83 3.59 -10.34
C LYS A 72 12.60 2.94 -10.99
N LEU A 73 11.42 3.08 -10.39
CA LEU A 73 10.16 2.62 -11.00
C LEU A 73 9.91 3.31 -12.35
N TRP A 74 10.15 4.62 -12.43
CA TRP A 74 10.00 5.37 -13.68
C TRP A 74 11.00 4.91 -14.76
N GLU A 75 12.27 4.77 -14.41
CA GLU A 75 13.31 4.28 -15.34
C GLU A 75 12.99 2.89 -15.88
N MET A 76 12.44 2.02 -15.05
CA MET A 76 12.00 0.66 -15.42
C MET A 76 10.64 0.64 -16.13
N LYS A 77 9.95 1.79 -16.23
CA LYS A 77 8.59 1.95 -16.80
C LYS A 77 7.59 1.01 -16.13
N ILE A 78 7.62 0.99 -14.80
CA ILE A 78 6.66 0.25 -13.99
C ILE A 78 5.38 1.09 -13.86
N ASP A 79 4.25 0.55 -14.31
CA ASP A 79 2.93 1.11 -14.05
C ASP A 79 2.60 0.92 -12.57
N THR A 80 2.54 2.02 -11.83
CA THR A 80 2.52 2.00 -10.37
C THR A 80 1.19 2.51 -9.85
N HIS A 81 0.54 1.69 -9.04
CA HIS A 81 -0.74 1.96 -8.38
C HIS A 81 -0.53 1.96 -6.87
N ILE A 82 -1.01 3.00 -6.19
CA ILE A 82 -0.80 3.16 -4.74
C ILE A 82 -2.13 3.44 -4.05
N LEU A 83 -2.52 2.60 -3.11
CA LEU A 83 -3.60 2.88 -2.17
C LEU A 83 -3.12 3.84 -1.08
N ILE A 84 -3.98 4.73 -0.65
CA ILE A 84 -3.75 5.52 0.56
C ILE A 84 -3.93 4.63 1.79
N GLY A 85 -2.90 4.58 2.64
CA GLY A 85 -2.96 3.99 3.98
C GLY A 85 -3.20 5.05 5.07
N ASN A 86 -3.38 4.61 6.31
CA ASN A 86 -3.66 5.53 7.43
C ASN A 86 -2.45 6.37 7.84
N HIS A 87 -1.23 5.98 7.51
CA HIS A 87 -0.02 6.79 7.71
C HIS A 87 0.22 7.82 6.61
N ASP A 88 -0.39 7.65 5.45
CA ASP A 88 -0.20 8.56 4.32
C ASP A 88 -1.04 9.85 4.44
N ILE A 89 -2.08 9.87 5.28
CA ILE A 89 -3.04 10.98 5.41
C ILE A 89 -2.69 11.97 6.52
N TYR A 90 -2.92 13.26 6.28
CA TYR A 90 -2.73 14.30 7.30
C TYR A 90 -3.86 14.28 8.34
N PHE A 91 -5.10 14.35 7.90
CA PHE A 91 -6.30 14.32 8.76
C PHE A 91 -6.85 12.90 8.86
N LYS A 92 -7.39 12.54 10.04
CA LYS A 92 -7.95 11.19 10.26
C LYS A 92 -9.28 10.94 9.55
N ASN A 93 -9.93 11.98 9.04
CA ASN A 93 -11.27 11.92 8.50
C ASN A 93 -11.35 12.07 6.97
N THR A 94 -10.21 12.20 6.27
CA THR A 94 -10.17 12.34 4.82
C THR A 94 -8.85 11.82 4.23
N ASN A 95 -8.88 11.25 3.04
CA ASN A 95 -7.72 10.86 2.25
C ASN A 95 -7.24 11.99 1.30
N LYS A 96 -7.98 13.11 1.21
CA LYS A 96 -7.71 14.18 0.22
C LYS A 96 -6.44 14.98 0.49
N VAL A 97 -5.98 15.01 1.75
CA VAL A 97 -4.71 15.65 2.11
C VAL A 97 -3.75 14.55 2.55
N ASN A 98 -2.89 14.15 1.64
CA ASN A 98 -1.98 13.02 1.84
C ASN A 98 -0.56 13.33 1.38
N SER A 99 0.39 12.55 1.86
CA SER A 99 1.81 12.68 1.55
C SER A 99 2.14 12.33 0.11
N LEU A 100 1.39 11.41 -0.50
CA LEU A 100 1.72 10.87 -1.81
C LEU A 100 1.51 11.89 -2.92
N GLN A 101 0.47 12.73 -2.82
CA GLN A 101 0.28 13.86 -3.75
C GLN A 101 1.47 14.82 -3.75
N GLN A 102 2.19 14.96 -2.62
CA GLN A 102 3.35 15.84 -2.50
C GLN A 102 4.66 15.16 -2.93
N LEU A 103 4.76 13.85 -2.74
CA LEU A 103 6.01 13.11 -2.94
C LEU A 103 6.12 12.47 -4.32
N CYS A 104 4.99 12.08 -4.92
CA CYS A 104 4.96 11.25 -6.13
C CYS A 104 4.86 12.04 -7.44
N THR A 105 5.08 13.36 -7.43
CA THR A 105 5.11 14.19 -8.65
C THR A 105 6.24 13.71 -9.58
N ALA A 106 5.87 13.31 -10.78
CA ALA A 106 6.82 12.85 -11.79
C ALA A 106 7.43 14.03 -12.57
N PRO A 107 8.64 13.85 -13.13
CA PRO A 107 9.20 14.77 -14.12
C PRO A 107 8.35 14.81 -15.40
N ASP A 108 8.49 15.89 -16.19
CA ASP A 108 7.82 16.04 -17.47
C ASP A 108 8.05 14.82 -18.38
N GLY A 109 6.98 14.29 -18.95
CA GLY A 109 7.02 13.14 -19.88
C GLY A 109 7.09 11.77 -19.19
N VAL A 110 7.00 11.71 -17.88
CA VAL A 110 6.94 10.48 -17.10
C VAL A 110 5.54 10.33 -16.50
N ASN A 111 4.98 9.14 -16.52
CA ASN A 111 3.68 8.89 -15.92
C ASN A 111 3.79 8.92 -14.40
N GLU A 112 2.91 9.70 -13.76
CA GLU A 112 2.76 9.67 -12.31
C GLU A 112 2.12 8.37 -11.86
N PRO A 113 2.42 7.89 -10.63
CA PRO A 113 1.68 6.79 -10.04
C PRO A 113 0.18 7.10 -9.93
N TRP A 114 -0.65 6.07 -10.11
CA TRP A 114 -2.07 6.14 -9.81
C TRP A 114 -2.27 6.10 -8.29
N ILE A 115 -2.72 7.19 -7.70
CA ILE A 115 -2.99 7.30 -6.27
C ILE A 115 -4.50 7.16 -6.04
N TYR A 116 -4.89 6.16 -5.25
CA TYR A 116 -6.29 5.88 -4.94
C TYR A 116 -6.66 6.44 -3.56
N GLU A 117 -7.38 7.55 -3.58
CA GLU A 117 -7.92 8.22 -2.37
C GLU A 117 -9.31 7.71 -2.02
N ASP A 118 -10.06 7.29 -3.05
CA ASP A 118 -11.41 6.74 -2.98
C ASP A 118 -11.43 5.33 -3.58
N PRO A 119 -12.40 4.48 -3.23
CA PRO A 119 -12.51 3.13 -3.77
C PRO A 119 -12.78 3.15 -5.27
N LYS A 120 -12.12 2.27 -6.02
CA LYS A 120 -12.26 2.21 -7.48
C LYS A 120 -12.02 0.80 -8.00
N VAL A 121 -12.85 0.35 -8.94
CA VAL A 121 -12.56 -0.88 -9.70
C VAL A 121 -11.62 -0.55 -10.85
N VAL A 122 -10.56 -1.34 -10.98
CA VAL A 122 -9.56 -1.24 -12.04
C VAL A 122 -9.45 -2.59 -12.73
N ASP A 123 -9.41 -2.55 -14.07
CA ASP A 123 -9.24 -3.75 -14.90
C ASP A 123 -7.76 -3.91 -15.28
N PHE A 124 -7.17 -5.01 -14.88
CA PHE A 124 -5.80 -5.40 -15.20
C PHE A 124 -5.82 -6.61 -16.14
N ASP A 125 -5.88 -6.37 -17.46
CA ASP A 125 -5.97 -7.42 -18.49
C ASP A 125 -7.12 -8.41 -18.30
N GLY A 126 -8.30 -7.91 -17.92
CA GLY A 126 -9.51 -8.70 -17.67
C GLY A 126 -9.68 -9.17 -16.22
N LEU A 127 -8.70 -8.95 -15.35
CA LEU A 127 -8.84 -9.15 -13.91
C LEU A 127 -9.33 -7.86 -13.26
N LYS A 128 -10.57 -7.85 -12.83
CA LYS A 128 -11.17 -6.70 -12.13
C LYS A 128 -10.81 -6.71 -10.65
N ILE A 129 -10.16 -5.66 -10.20
CA ILE A 129 -9.72 -5.50 -8.82
C ILE A 129 -10.38 -4.27 -8.21
N LEU A 130 -11.04 -4.44 -7.06
CA LEU A 130 -11.45 -3.31 -6.23
C LEU A 130 -10.22 -2.78 -5.48
N MET A 131 -9.78 -1.58 -5.84
CA MET A 131 -8.75 -0.81 -5.13
C MET A 131 -9.43 -0.04 -4.00
N LEU A 132 -9.23 -0.48 -2.74
CA LEU A 132 -9.91 0.07 -1.56
C LEU A 132 -8.88 0.72 -0.62
N PRO A 133 -8.75 2.05 -0.62
CA PRO A 133 -7.86 2.77 0.29
C PRO A 133 -8.38 2.74 1.73
N TRP A 134 -7.63 3.33 2.67
CA TRP A 134 -8.04 3.48 4.06
C TRP A 134 -9.43 4.10 4.18
N ILE A 135 -10.32 3.38 4.87
CA ILE A 135 -11.68 3.84 5.12
C ILE A 135 -11.66 4.87 6.27
N ASN A 136 -12.25 6.01 6.02
CA ASN A 136 -12.38 7.12 6.97
C ASN A 136 -13.80 7.71 6.87
N PRO A 137 -14.20 8.63 7.78
CA PRO A 137 -15.55 9.18 7.79
C PRO A 137 -16.03 9.82 6.48
N GLU A 138 -15.12 10.37 5.65
CA GLU A 138 -15.52 11.01 4.39
C GLU A 138 -15.88 9.99 3.30
N ASN A 139 -15.09 8.91 3.18
CA ASN A 139 -15.26 7.92 2.11
C ASN A 139 -16.00 6.65 2.56
N GLN A 140 -16.45 6.58 3.82
CA GLN A 140 -17.02 5.36 4.40
C GLN A 140 -18.26 4.87 3.64
N GLU A 141 -19.19 5.75 3.32
CA GLU A 141 -20.42 5.38 2.63
C GLU A 141 -20.12 4.80 1.25
N GLU A 142 -19.26 5.46 0.47
CA GLU A 142 -18.83 5.00 -0.84
C GLU A 142 -18.06 3.68 -0.75
N SER A 143 -17.15 3.55 0.24
CA SER A 143 -16.37 2.33 0.45
C SER A 143 -17.27 1.13 0.73
N PHE A 144 -18.25 1.27 1.62
CA PHE A 144 -19.20 0.19 1.90
C PHE A 144 -20.15 -0.09 0.72
N ASN A 145 -20.56 0.93 -0.02
CA ASN A 145 -21.32 0.72 -1.25
C ASN A 145 -20.50 -0.10 -2.26
N MET A 146 -19.23 0.27 -2.49
CA MET A 146 -18.35 -0.46 -3.40
C MET A 146 -18.04 -1.87 -2.92
N LEU A 147 -17.83 -2.07 -1.62
CA LEU A 147 -17.68 -3.41 -1.02
C LEU A 147 -18.87 -4.31 -1.30
N ASN A 148 -20.09 -3.76 -1.37
CA ASN A 148 -21.30 -4.52 -1.60
C ASN A 148 -21.65 -4.71 -3.09
N THR A 149 -21.29 -3.76 -3.96
CA THR A 149 -21.84 -3.69 -5.33
C THR A 149 -20.79 -3.80 -6.44
N ALA A 150 -19.49 -3.58 -6.14
CA ALA A 150 -18.45 -3.57 -7.16
C ALA A 150 -18.37 -4.89 -7.92
N GLU A 151 -18.34 -4.82 -9.25
CA GLU A 151 -18.05 -5.97 -10.11
C GLU A 151 -16.55 -6.21 -10.16
N ALA A 152 -16.02 -6.88 -9.15
CA ALA A 152 -14.61 -7.22 -9.03
C ALA A 152 -14.46 -8.61 -8.41
N ASP A 153 -13.42 -9.33 -8.87
CA ASP A 153 -13.11 -10.68 -8.40
C ASP A 153 -12.27 -10.63 -7.11
N ILE A 154 -11.37 -9.65 -7.05
CA ILE A 154 -10.38 -9.46 -5.98
C ILE A 154 -10.58 -8.08 -5.35
N CYS A 155 -10.38 -8.01 -4.02
CA CYS A 155 -10.23 -6.75 -3.30
C CYS A 155 -8.76 -6.57 -2.90
N MET A 156 -8.16 -5.46 -3.29
CA MET A 156 -6.86 -5.01 -2.77
C MET A 156 -7.07 -3.78 -1.90
N ALA A 157 -6.61 -3.83 -0.65
CA ALA A 157 -7.07 -2.91 0.35
C ALA A 157 -5.98 -2.45 1.32
N HIS A 158 -6.31 -1.41 2.11
CA HIS A 158 -5.61 -1.09 3.34
C HIS A 158 -6.63 -1.07 4.48
N LEU A 159 -6.80 -2.22 5.16
CA LEU A 159 -7.92 -2.46 6.09
C LEU A 159 -7.45 -2.88 7.48
N ASP A 160 -8.21 -2.42 8.48
CA ASP A 160 -8.14 -2.87 9.85
C ASP A 160 -9.29 -3.87 10.11
N LEU A 161 -9.00 -5.17 9.98
CA LEU A 161 -10.00 -6.22 10.20
C LEU A 161 -9.77 -6.92 11.54
N ASN A 162 -10.86 -7.21 12.27
CA ASN A 162 -10.76 -7.96 13.51
C ASN A 162 -10.44 -9.46 13.24
N GLY A 163 -9.82 -10.10 14.23
CA GLY A 163 -9.49 -11.53 14.18
C GLY A 163 -8.12 -11.86 13.59
N PHE A 164 -7.36 -10.88 13.10
CA PHE A 164 -6.01 -11.05 12.58
C PHE A 164 -4.94 -10.56 13.57
N TYR A 165 -3.72 -11.08 13.46
CA TYR A 165 -2.60 -10.68 14.31
C TYR A 165 -2.04 -9.33 13.86
N MET A 166 -2.04 -8.36 14.77
CA MET A 166 -1.35 -7.07 14.58
C MET A 166 0.16 -7.23 14.79
N HIS A 167 0.53 -8.02 15.82
CA HIS A 167 1.87 -8.40 16.21
C HIS A 167 1.86 -9.85 16.68
N GLU A 168 3.03 -10.42 16.94
CA GLU A 168 3.14 -11.74 17.53
C GLU A 168 2.28 -11.83 18.82
N ASN A 169 1.33 -12.76 18.83
CA ASN A 169 0.40 -13.02 19.93
C ASN A 169 -0.59 -11.89 20.29
N ILE A 170 -0.72 -10.84 19.47
CA ILE A 170 -1.71 -9.77 19.68
C ILE A 170 -2.69 -9.74 18.52
N THR A 171 -3.90 -10.18 18.78
CA THR A 171 -4.99 -10.19 17.79
C THR A 171 -5.78 -8.88 17.84
N GLN A 172 -6.09 -8.30 16.68
CA GLN A 172 -6.99 -7.16 16.56
C GLN A 172 -8.43 -7.56 16.95
N THR A 173 -9.06 -6.76 17.82
CA THR A 173 -10.42 -7.00 18.32
C THR A 173 -11.40 -5.88 18.02
N HIS A 174 -10.96 -4.76 17.46
CA HIS A 174 -11.74 -3.54 17.26
C HIS A 174 -11.90 -3.09 15.81
N GLY A 175 -11.29 -3.78 14.86
CA GLY A 175 -11.39 -3.50 13.43
C GLY A 175 -12.76 -3.84 12.85
N TYR A 176 -12.93 -3.64 11.55
CA TYR A 176 -14.12 -4.08 10.84
C TYR A 176 -14.27 -5.60 10.89
N ASP A 177 -15.51 -6.08 10.88
CA ASP A 177 -15.78 -7.51 10.75
C ASP A 177 -15.35 -7.98 9.34
N LYS A 178 -14.69 -9.14 9.28
CA LYS A 178 -14.17 -9.70 8.02
C LYS A 178 -15.26 -10.03 6.99
N SER A 179 -16.52 -10.13 7.42
CA SER A 179 -17.64 -10.35 6.51
C SER A 179 -17.80 -9.27 5.44
N ILE A 180 -17.29 -8.05 5.66
CA ILE A 180 -17.36 -6.96 4.69
C ILE A 180 -16.65 -7.28 3.37
N VAL A 181 -15.68 -8.19 3.36
CA VAL A 181 -14.92 -8.60 2.18
C VAL A 181 -15.22 -10.04 1.72
N GLN A 182 -16.13 -10.76 2.36
CA GLN A 182 -16.41 -12.17 2.08
C GLN A 182 -16.89 -12.49 0.65
N ARG A 183 -17.47 -11.50 -0.04
CA ARG A 183 -17.95 -11.69 -1.41
C ARG A 183 -16.84 -11.81 -2.47
N PHE A 184 -15.64 -11.35 -2.17
CA PHE A 184 -14.50 -11.44 -3.09
C PHE A 184 -13.85 -12.81 -3.01
N GLU A 185 -13.37 -13.32 -4.14
CA GLU A 185 -12.62 -14.57 -4.17
C GLU A 185 -11.38 -14.50 -3.27
N LYS A 186 -10.71 -13.34 -3.30
CA LYS A 186 -9.56 -13.03 -2.44
C LYS A 186 -9.55 -11.57 -2.04
N THR A 187 -9.11 -11.31 -0.82
CA THR A 187 -8.77 -9.97 -0.35
C THR A 187 -7.30 -9.95 0.06
N ILE A 188 -6.53 -9.02 -0.51
CA ILE A 188 -5.12 -8.82 -0.17
C ILE A 188 -4.98 -7.42 0.41
N THR A 189 -4.44 -7.31 1.61
CA THR A 189 -4.45 -6.04 2.35
C THR A 189 -3.12 -5.75 3.04
N GLY A 190 -2.81 -4.45 3.19
CA GLY A 190 -1.80 -3.91 4.08
C GLY A 190 -2.36 -3.62 5.47
N HIS A 191 -1.69 -2.79 6.23
CA HIS A 191 -1.95 -2.31 7.58
C HIS A 191 -1.30 -3.13 8.69
N PHE A 192 -1.45 -4.46 8.71
CA PHE A 192 -0.77 -5.28 9.70
C PHE A 192 0.60 -5.72 9.19
N HIS A 193 1.64 -5.47 9.99
CA HIS A 193 3.01 -5.76 9.60
C HIS A 193 3.38 -7.25 9.73
N THR A 194 2.56 -8.01 10.44
CA THR A 194 2.68 -9.46 10.54
C THR A 194 1.89 -10.14 9.42
N LYS A 195 2.52 -11.09 8.73
CA LYS A 195 1.82 -11.88 7.72
C LYS A 195 0.71 -12.71 8.34
N ASN A 196 -0.49 -12.60 7.79
CA ASN A 196 -1.66 -13.39 8.18
C ASN A 196 -2.37 -13.92 6.95
N ASP A 197 -2.98 -15.10 7.07
CA ASP A 197 -3.69 -15.77 5.99
C ASP A 197 -4.77 -16.67 6.57
N ASP A 198 -6.04 -16.45 6.21
CA ASP A 198 -7.16 -17.33 6.57
C ASP A 198 -7.72 -18.13 5.38
N GLY A 199 -7.00 -18.12 4.24
CA GLY A 199 -7.37 -18.78 2.99
C GLY A 199 -8.11 -17.87 2.00
N GLN A 200 -8.75 -16.78 2.47
CA GLN A 200 -9.44 -15.78 1.64
C GLN A 200 -8.83 -14.39 1.81
N ILE A 201 -8.47 -14.02 3.03
CA ILE A 201 -7.92 -12.71 3.39
C ILE A 201 -6.44 -12.86 3.70
N PHE A 202 -5.61 -12.07 2.99
CA PHE A 202 -4.16 -12.11 3.07
C PHE A 202 -3.62 -10.74 3.50
N TYR A 203 -3.08 -10.65 4.71
CA TYR A 203 -2.17 -9.58 5.10
C TYR A 203 -0.77 -9.97 4.66
N LEU A 204 -0.14 -9.18 3.79
CA LEU A 204 1.18 -9.53 3.25
C LEU A 204 2.29 -9.40 4.28
N GLY A 205 2.09 -8.56 5.30
CA GLY A 205 3.13 -8.18 6.23
C GLY A 205 4.12 -7.17 5.61
N SER A 206 4.91 -6.53 6.44
CA SER A 206 5.95 -5.61 5.98
C SER A 206 7.18 -6.35 5.44
N GLN A 207 8.02 -5.65 4.66
CA GLN A 207 9.22 -6.24 4.05
C GLN A 207 10.35 -6.50 5.05
N TYR A 208 10.24 -5.96 6.25
CA TYR A 208 11.24 -6.06 7.32
C TYR A 208 10.57 -5.89 8.68
N GLU A 209 11.26 -6.33 9.73
CA GLU A 209 10.77 -6.20 11.10
C GLU A 209 10.83 -4.73 11.57
N MET A 210 9.67 -4.10 11.69
CA MET A 210 9.55 -2.72 12.16
C MET A 210 9.44 -2.61 13.68
N THR A 211 9.06 -3.68 14.34
CA THR A 211 8.94 -3.80 15.81
C THR A 211 9.73 -5.01 16.32
N TRP A 212 10.14 -4.93 17.60
CA TRP A 212 10.82 -6.03 18.30
C TRP A 212 9.81 -7.01 18.87
#